data_81f2ac48c15ec21c3a5fce8f05cce6f8
#
_entry.id   81f2ac48c15ec21c3a5fce8f05cce6f8
#
_cell.length_a   1.000
_cell.length_b   1.000
_cell.length_c   1.000
_cell.angle_alpha   90.00
_cell.angle_beta   90.00
_cell.angle_gamma   90.00
#
_symmetry.space_group_name_H-M   'P 1'
#
loop_
_entity.id
_entity.type
_entity.pdbx_description
1 polymer ?
#
loop_
_entity_poly.entity_id
_entity_poly.type
_entity_poly.pdbx_seq_one_letter_code
_entity_poly.pdbx_strand_id
1 'polypeptide(L)'
;MARKKDTPQKAALREMLGNYLKENNVKVKDGTDVNSIMRDMMSIILEGALEQEMDEELGYSKYDYRNKETDNSRNGHSQKTMHTSYGDMEIDIPRDRKGEFEPQIVKKYQNTITQDMEEKIISMYAKGMTTNDIESHMRELYDIEISDSTISRITDKILPIVKEWQERPLEEIYAVVFMDAIHYHVRNEGRIVKRAVYI
;
A
#
# COMPACT_ATOMS: atom_id res chain seq x y z
N MET A 1 -31.89 5.85 -22.37
CA MET A 1 -30.75 6.79 -22.23
C MET A 1 -29.63 6.34 -23.15
N ALA A 2 -29.10 7.24 -24.00
CA ALA A 2 -27.99 6.90 -24.89
C ALA A 2 -26.71 6.65 -24.05
N ARG A 3 -25.99 5.56 -24.34
CA ARG A 3 -24.73 5.22 -23.67
C ARG A 3 -23.69 6.31 -24.00
N LYS A 4 -23.05 6.86 -22.97
CA LYS A 4 -21.98 7.85 -23.13
C LYS A 4 -20.86 7.23 -23.97
N LYS A 5 -20.39 7.92 -25.02
CA LYS A 5 -19.28 7.43 -25.85
C LYS A 5 -18.02 7.27 -24.97
N ASP A 6 -17.36 6.13 -25.13
CA ASP A 6 -16.08 5.90 -24.44
C ASP A 6 -15.00 6.86 -24.96
N THR A 7 -14.06 7.24 -24.12
CA THR A 7 -12.85 7.93 -24.58
C THR A 7 -12.01 6.98 -25.46
N PRO A 8 -11.16 7.50 -26.38
CA PRO A 8 -10.32 6.66 -27.23
C PRO A 8 -9.47 5.64 -26.42
N GLN A 9 -8.92 6.07 -25.28
CA GLN A 9 -8.15 5.21 -24.38
C GLN A 9 -9.00 4.08 -23.79
N LYS A 10 -10.22 4.40 -23.34
CA LYS A 10 -11.14 3.42 -22.78
C LYS A 10 -11.64 2.43 -23.84
N ALA A 11 -11.82 2.90 -25.10
CA ALA A 11 -12.19 2.04 -26.21
C ALA A 11 -11.08 1.03 -26.55
N ALA A 12 -9.83 1.48 -26.61
CA ALA A 12 -8.66 0.62 -26.83
C ALA A 12 -8.49 -0.41 -25.70
N LEU A 13 -8.63 0.01 -24.44
CA LEU A 13 -8.56 -0.89 -23.28
C LEU A 13 -9.69 -1.93 -23.32
N ARG A 14 -10.89 -1.53 -23.70
CA ARG A 14 -12.05 -2.44 -23.86
C ARG A 14 -11.80 -3.50 -24.93
N GLU A 15 -11.21 -3.10 -26.06
CA GLU A 15 -10.87 -4.03 -27.14
C GLU A 15 -9.80 -5.03 -26.70
N MET A 16 -8.73 -4.55 -26.08
CA MET A 16 -7.66 -5.39 -25.56
C MET A 16 -8.17 -6.42 -24.53
N LEU A 17 -8.93 -5.96 -23.53
CA LEU A 17 -9.50 -6.85 -22.52
C LEU A 17 -10.52 -7.82 -23.11
N GLY A 18 -11.35 -7.35 -24.07
CA GLY A 18 -12.32 -8.22 -24.74
C GLY A 18 -11.65 -9.35 -25.52
N ASN A 19 -10.53 -9.07 -26.16
CA ASN A 19 -9.73 -10.08 -26.87
C ASN A 19 -9.05 -11.04 -25.89
N TYR A 20 -8.42 -10.51 -24.83
CA TYR A 20 -7.80 -11.32 -23.77
C TYR A 20 -8.79 -12.33 -23.15
N LEU A 21 -9.98 -11.88 -22.75
CA LEU A 21 -11.00 -12.74 -22.16
C LEU A 21 -11.47 -13.84 -23.12
N LYS A 22 -11.59 -13.53 -24.43
CA LYS A 22 -12.01 -14.49 -25.45
C LYS A 22 -10.92 -15.52 -25.76
N GLU A 23 -9.70 -15.06 -26.01
CA GLU A 23 -8.58 -15.90 -26.42
C GLU A 23 -8.18 -16.89 -25.29
N ASN A 24 -8.24 -16.43 -24.05
CA ASN A 24 -7.92 -17.25 -22.88
C ASN A 24 -9.12 -17.98 -22.28
N ASN A 25 -10.30 -17.86 -22.92
CA ASN A 25 -11.56 -18.47 -22.45
C ASN A 25 -11.88 -18.16 -20.96
N VAL A 26 -11.52 -16.96 -20.51
CA VAL A 26 -11.74 -16.50 -19.13
C VAL A 26 -13.22 -16.18 -18.94
N LYS A 27 -13.85 -16.91 -18.01
CA LYS A 27 -15.26 -16.69 -17.64
C LYS A 27 -15.30 -15.98 -16.30
N VAL A 28 -15.72 -14.72 -16.31
CA VAL A 28 -15.97 -13.96 -15.09
C VAL A 28 -17.33 -14.38 -14.53
N LYS A 29 -17.33 -15.01 -13.36
CA LYS A 29 -18.56 -15.50 -12.69
C LYS A 29 -18.94 -14.61 -11.52
N ASP A 30 -17.95 -14.11 -10.77
CA ASP A 30 -18.16 -13.33 -9.56
C ASP A 30 -17.10 -12.24 -9.38
N GLY A 31 -17.16 -11.56 -8.23
CA GLY A 31 -16.22 -10.49 -7.87
C GLY A 31 -14.79 -10.98 -7.66
N THR A 32 -14.60 -12.24 -7.28
CA THR A 32 -13.27 -12.83 -7.05
C THR A 32 -12.50 -12.97 -8.37
N ASP A 33 -13.19 -13.42 -9.43
CA ASP A 33 -12.62 -13.48 -10.77
C ASP A 33 -12.22 -12.07 -11.26
N VAL A 34 -13.05 -11.05 -10.97
CA VAL A 34 -12.73 -9.65 -11.31
C VAL A 34 -11.49 -9.19 -10.55
N ASN A 35 -11.40 -9.48 -9.25
CA ASN A 35 -10.25 -9.11 -8.43
C ASN A 35 -8.95 -9.76 -8.93
N SER A 36 -9.01 -11.03 -9.36
CA SER A 36 -7.87 -11.72 -9.94
C SER A 36 -7.37 -11.02 -11.20
N ILE A 37 -8.27 -10.71 -12.14
CA ILE A 37 -7.93 -9.99 -13.38
C ILE A 37 -7.35 -8.61 -13.06
N MET A 38 -7.92 -7.92 -12.06
CA MET A 38 -7.40 -6.59 -11.66
C MET A 38 -6.00 -6.68 -11.09
N ARG A 39 -5.68 -7.71 -10.29
CA ARG A 39 -4.32 -7.96 -9.80
C ARG A 39 -3.34 -8.19 -10.94
N ASP A 40 -3.68 -9.09 -11.87
CA ASP A 40 -2.83 -9.40 -13.03
C ASP A 40 -2.57 -8.15 -13.89
N MET A 41 -3.60 -7.34 -14.12
CA MET A 41 -3.44 -6.08 -14.84
C MET A 41 -2.57 -5.07 -14.11
N MET A 42 -2.72 -4.96 -12.79
CA MET A 42 -1.92 -4.05 -11.97
C MET A 42 -0.45 -4.49 -11.94
N SER A 43 -0.16 -5.78 -11.81
CA SER A 43 1.23 -6.28 -11.87
C SER A 43 1.90 -5.94 -13.19
N ILE A 44 1.23 -6.21 -14.31
CA ILE A 44 1.76 -5.91 -15.66
C ILE A 44 2.04 -4.41 -15.84
N ILE A 45 1.14 -3.54 -15.39
CA ILE A 45 1.32 -2.09 -15.48
C ILE A 45 2.51 -1.63 -14.62
N LEU A 46 2.62 -2.14 -13.39
CA LEU A 46 3.70 -1.76 -12.49
C LEU A 46 5.06 -2.28 -12.97
N GLU A 47 5.13 -3.52 -13.41
CA GLU A 47 6.35 -4.09 -13.98
C GLU A 47 6.81 -3.33 -15.23
N GLY A 48 5.86 -2.97 -16.10
CA GLY A 48 6.16 -2.14 -17.26
C GLY A 48 6.70 -0.75 -16.90
N ALA A 49 6.13 -0.13 -15.88
CA ALA A 49 6.58 1.17 -15.39
C ALA A 49 7.96 1.08 -14.69
N LEU A 50 8.20 0.01 -13.93
CA LEU A 50 9.51 -0.26 -13.30
C LEU A 50 10.60 -0.53 -14.33
N GLU A 51 10.29 -1.22 -15.41
CA GLU A 51 11.23 -1.43 -16.53
C GLU A 51 11.55 -0.10 -17.22
N GLN A 52 10.56 0.79 -17.37
CA GLN A 52 10.79 2.13 -17.93
C GLN A 52 11.68 2.98 -17.00
N GLU A 53 11.44 2.97 -15.69
CA GLU A 53 12.34 3.64 -14.72
C GLU A 53 13.78 3.12 -14.82
N MET A 54 13.94 1.80 -14.96
CA MET A 54 15.26 1.19 -15.15
C MET A 54 15.91 1.61 -16.48
N ASP A 55 15.14 1.73 -17.57
CA ASP A 55 15.63 2.22 -18.86
C ASP A 55 16.13 3.68 -18.73
N GLU A 56 15.37 4.52 -18.05
CA GLU A 56 15.72 5.93 -17.82
C GLU A 56 16.98 6.07 -16.94
N GLU A 57 17.08 5.29 -15.86
CA GLU A 57 18.23 5.32 -14.94
C GLU A 57 19.52 4.81 -15.60
N LEU A 58 19.43 3.73 -16.35
CA LEU A 58 20.60 3.15 -17.03
C LEU A 58 20.92 3.80 -18.38
N GLY A 59 20.01 4.60 -18.94
CA GLY A 59 20.19 5.27 -20.22
C GLY A 59 20.13 4.33 -21.43
N TYR A 60 19.67 3.07 -21.28
CA TYR A 60 19.49 2.14 -22.39
C TYR A 60 18.34 1.16 -22.13
N SER A 61 17.62 0.79 -23.19
CA SER A 61 16.51 -0.16 -23.11
C SER A 61 17.00 -1.60 -23.07
N LYS A 62 16.16 -2.49 -22.56
CA LYS A 62 16.43 -3.94 -22.49
C LYS A 62 16.85 -4.47 -23.86
N TYR A 63 17.97 -5.18 -23.92
CA TYR A 63 18.63 -5.70 -25.13
C TYR A 63 19.31 -4.69 -26.05
N ASP A 64 19.26 -3.37 -25.77
CA ASP A 64 19.96 -2.35 -26.55
C ASP A 64 21.37 -2.08 -26.02
N TYR A 65 22.23 -3.09 -26.17
CA TYR A 65 23.64 -2.97 -25.71
C TYR A 65 24.48 -2.02 -26.59
N ARG A 66 24.01 -1.62 -27.77
CA ARG A 66 24.76 -0.76 -28.68
C ARG A 66 24.79 0.68 -28.20
N ASN A 67 23.71 1.11 -27.55
CA ASN A 67 23.56 2.46 -27.03
C ASN A 67 23.88 2.56 -25.53
N LYS A 68 24.49 1.50 -24.96
CA LYS A 68 24.88 1.48 -23.57
C LYS A 68 26.10 2.33 -23.31
N GLU A 69 25.93 3.49 -22.65
CA GLU A 69 27.00 4.38 -22.24
C GLU A 69 27.43 4.21 -20.78
N THR A 70 26.61 3.53 -19.95
CA THR A 70 26.89 3.27 -18.53
C THR A 70 27.74 2.02 -18.32
N ASP A 71 28.55 2.01 -17.26
CA ASP A 71 29.26 0.83 -16.77
C ASP A 71 28.40 -0.10 -15.91
N ASN A 72 27.17 0.35 -15.54
CA ASN A 72 26.18 -0.45 -14.83
C ASN A 72 25.39 -1.35 -15.81
N SER A 73 24.77 -2.39 -15.33
CA SER A 73 24.01 -3.36 -16.16
C SER A 73 22.81 -3.90 -15.41
N ARG A 74 21.77 -4.28 -16.15
CA ARG A 74 20.65 -5.04 -15.63
C ARG A 74 21.10 -6.37 -15.03
N ASN A 75 20.50 -6.77 -13.90
CA ASN A 75 20.86 -7.97 -13.15
C ASN A 75 19.64 -8.79 -12.73
N GLY A 76 18.75 -9.04 -13.69
CA GLY A 76 17.52 -9.80 -13.43
C GLY A 76 16.51 -9.02 -12.59
N HIS A 77 15.65 -9.74 -11.89
CA HIS A 77 14.54 -9.20 -11.11
C HIS A 77 14.56 -9.78 -9.69
N SER A 78 13.86 -9.14 -8.78
CA SER A 78 13.52 -9.66 -7.46
C SER A 78 12.02 -9.64 -7.28
N GLN A 79 11.46 -10.74 -6.77
CA GLN A 79 10.04 -10.82 -6.47
C GLN A 79 9.69 -10.04 -5.21
N LYS A 80 8.54 -9.40 -5.24
CA LYS A 80 8.00 -8.67 -4.11
C LYS A 80 6.48 -8.81 -4.07
N THR A 81 5.96 -9.16 -2.89
CA THR A 81 4.52 -9.19 -2.66
C THR A 81 4.02 -7.79 -2.29
N MET A 82 3.00 -7.34 -3.00
CA MET A 82 2.33 -6.07 -2.75
C MET A 82 0.89 -6.32 -2.31
N HIS A 83 0.50 -5.70 -1.20
CA HIS A 83 -0.86 -5.76 -0.69
C HIS A 83 -1.74 -4.72 -1.38
N THR A 84 -2.85 -5.14 -1.97
CA THR A 84 -3.78 -4.27 -2.68
C THR A 84 -5.21 -4.45 -2.17
N SER A 85 -6.12 -3.54 -2.52
CA SER A 85 -7.55 -3.72 -2.24
C SER A 85 -8.21 -4.88 -3.00
N TYR A 86 -7.48 -5.52 -3.92
CA TYR A 86 -7.93 -6.69 -4.68
C TYR A 86 -7.27 -7.99 -4.22
N GLY A 87 -6.47 -7.95 -3.14
CA GLY A 87 -5.70 -9.05 -2.58
C GLY A 87 -4.19 -8.90 -2.81
N ASP A 88 -3.44 -9.90 -2.39
CA ASP A 88 -1.99 -9.93 -2.55
C ASP A 88 -1.60 -10.17 -4.01
N MET A 89 -0.59 -9.46 -4.45
CA MET A 89 -0.08 -9.46 -5.82
C MET A 89 1.44 -9.56 -5.80
N GLU A 90 1.99 -10.48 -6.57
CA GLU A 90 3.44 -10.56 -6.79
C GLU A 90 3.83 -9.69 -7.97
N ILE A 91 4.94 -8.97 -7.83
CA ILE A 91 5.55 -8.17 -8.89
C ILE A 91 7.05 -8.45 -8.99
N ASP A 92 7.56 -8.39 -10.21
CA ASP A 92 8.97 -8.53 -10.52
C ASP A 92 9.64 -7.14 -10.61
N ILE A 93 10.49 -6.82 -9.63
CA ILE A 93 11.22 -5.56 -9.58
C ILE A 93 12.57 -5.72 -10.27
N PRO A 94 12.89 -4.95 -11.32
CA PRO A 94 14.17 -5.03 -12.00
C PRO A 94 15.31 -4.61 -11.07
N ARG A 95 16.47 -5.21 -11.26
CA ARG A 95 17.68 -4.94 -10.50
C ARG A 95 18.83 -4.60 -11.43
N ASP A 96 19.70 -3.75 -10.96
CA ASP A 96 20.98 -3.46 -11.58
C ASP A 96 22.14 -4.21 -10.88
N ARG A 97 23.29 -4.30 -11.53
CA ARG A 97 24.45 -5.03 -11.00
C ARG A 97 25.14 -4.30 -9.85
N LYS A 98 25.11 -2.97 -9.83
CA LYS A 98 25.71 -2.16 -8.78
C LYS A 98 24.81 -1.96 -7.57
N GLY A 99 23.48 -2.18 -7.69
CA GLY A 99 22.51 -1.96 -6.64
C GLY A 99 22.23 -0.47 -6.39
N GLU A 100 22.44 0.36 -7.40
CA GLU A 100 22.23 1.80 -7.36
C GLU A 100 20.79 2.19 -7.73
N PHE A 101 20.10 1.33 -8.47
CA PHE A 101 18.71 1.57 -8.87
C PHE A 101 17.75 1.57 -7.68
N GLU A 102 17.09 2.69 -7.47
CA GLU A 102 16.04 2.86 -6.46
C GLU A 102 14.71 3.25 -7.11
N PRO A 103 13.82 2.27 -7.37
CA PRO A 103 12.55 2.54 -8.02
C PRO A 103 11.68 3.50 -7.20
N GLN A 104 11.07 4.47 -7.86
CA GLN A 104 10.20 5.48 -7.24
C GLN A 104 8.76 5.02 -7.15
N ILE A 105 8.29 4.26 -8.16
CA ILE A 105 6.92 3.75 -8.23
C ILE A 105 6.66 2.74 -7.11
N VAL A 106 7.64 1.87 -6.82
CA VAL A 106 7.56 0.89 -5.73
C VAL A 106 8.81 0.98 -4.87
N LYS A 107 8.78 1.77 -3.82
CA LYS A 107 9.93 1.98 -2.93
C LYS A 107 10.35 0.70 -2.22
N LYS A 108 11.64 0.61 -1.84
CA LYS A 108 12.30 -0.59 -1.29
C LYS A 108 11.52 -1.29 -0.16
N TYR A 109 10.90 -0.55 0.74
CA TYR A 109 10.17 -1.09 1.90
C TYR A 109 8.66 -0.89 1.82
N GLN A 110 8.14 -0.51 0.66
CA GLN A 110 6.72 -0.31 0.44
C GLN A 110 6.09 -1.64 0.07
N ASN A 111 5.22 -2.16 0.91
CA ASN A 111 4.49 -3.41 0.67
C ASN A 111 3.02 -3.18 0.29
N THR A 112 2.59 -1.91 0.22
CA THR A 112 1.20 -1.53 -0.06
C THR A 112 1.18 -0.56 -1.22
N ILE A 113 0.39 -0.83 -2.25
CA ILE A 113 0.31 0.03 -3.45
C ILE A 113 -0.55 1.25 -3.18
N THR A 114 -1.58 1.13 -2.35
CA THR A 114 -2.57 2.18 -2.15
C THR A 114 -2.51 2.77 -0.75
N GLN A 115 -2.44 4.08 -0.70
CA GLN A 115 -2.63 4.89 0.51
C GLN A 115 -3.96 4.53 1.21
N ASP A 116 -4.99 4.18 0.46
CA ASP A 116 -6.28 3.67 0.93
C ASP A 116 -6.19 2.53 1.95
N MET A 117 -5.21 1.62 1.79
CA MET A 117 -5.08 0.48 2.69
C MET A 117 -4.52 0.89 4.04
N GLU A 118 -3.52 1.75 4.05
CA GLU A 118 -2.98 2.33 5.27
C GLU A 118 -4.04 3.15 6.00
N GLU A 119 -4.82 3.96 5.28
CA GLU A 119 -5.92 4.74 5.84
C GLU A 119 -7.00 3.86 6.46
N LYS A 120 -7.34 2.71 5.84
CA LYS A 120 -8.28 1.74 6.40
C LYS A 120 -7.75 1.12 7.70
N ILE A 121 -6.48 0.70 7.74
CA ILE A 121 -5.83 0.16 8.95
C ILE A 121 -5.84 1.22 10.05
N ILE A 122 -5.46 2.44 9.75
CA ILE A 122 -5.48 3.57 10.68
C ILE A 122 -6.89 3.83 11.20
N SER A 123 -7.90 3.80 10.31
CA SER A 123 -9.31 3.98 10.70
C SER A 123 -9.81 2.88 11.63
N MET A 124 -9.44 1.63 11.40
CA MET A 124 -9.79 0.49 12.27
C MET A 124 -9.12 0.63 13.64
N TYR A 125 -7.85 0.99 13.66
CA TYR A 125 -7.11 1.23 14.90
C TYR A 125 -7.71 2.39 15.71
N ALA A 126 -8.07 3.50 15.06
CA ALA A 126 -8.73 4.64 15.69
C ALA A 126 -10.12 4.29 16.27
N LYS A 127 -10.78 3.25 15.77
CA LYS A 127 -12.03 2.71 16.33
C LYS A 127 -11.82 1.76 17.51
N GLY A 128 -10.56 1.54 17.92
CA GLY A 128 -10.20 0.73 19.09
C GLY A 128 -9.96 -0.75 18.78
N MET A 129 -9.81 -1.15 17.51
CA MET A 129 -9.42 -2.51 17.16
C MET A 129 -7.95 -2.74 17.55
N THR A 130 -7.65 -3.93 18.06
CA THR A 130 -6.27 -4.35 18.32
C THR A 130 -5.57 -4.69 16.99
N THR A 131 -4.24 -4.73 16.99
CA THR A 131 -3.47 -5.14 15.79
C THR A 131 -3.85 -6.53 15.31
N ASN A 132 -4.10 -7.48 16.22
CA ASN A 132 -4.55 -8.83 15.90
C ASN A 132 -5.97 -8.84 15.30
N ASP A 133 -6.88 -8.00 15.80
CA ASP A 133 -8.23 -7.89 15.23
C ASP A 133 -8.18 -7.30 13.81
N ILE A 134 -7.30 -6.31 13.61
CA ILE A 134 -7.08 -5.71 12.28
C ILE A 134 -6.49 -6.75 11.32
N GLU A 135 -5.49 -7.54 11.74
CA GLU A 135 -4.93 -8.64 10.93
C GLU A 135 -6.03 -9.63 10.50
N SER A 136 -6.85 -10.10 11.46
CA SER A 136 -7.95 -11.02 11.18
C SER A 136 -8.97 -10.41 10.23
N HIS A 137 -9.33 -9.15 10.45
CA HIS A 137 -10.30 -8.43 9.62
C HIS A 137 -9.81 -8.21 8.19
N MET A 138 -8.52 -7.88 8.03
CA MET A 138 -7.89 -7.73 6.72
C MET A 138 -7.86 -9.04 5.93
N ARG A 139 -7.58 -10.14 6.61
CA ARG A 139 -7.63 -11.49 6.01
C ARG A 139 -9.04 -11.89 5.59
N GLU A 140 -10.04 -11.67 6.46
CA GLU A 140 -11.43 -12.06 6.21
C GLU A 140 -12.09 -11.26 5.08
N LEU A 141 -11.88 -9.95 5.03
CA LEU A 141 -12.60 -9.07 4.09
C LEU A 141 -11.85 -8.81 2.79
N TYR A 142 -10.53 -8.84 2.83
CA TYR A 142 -9.70 -8.43 1.69
C TYR A 142 -8.78 -9.55 1.18
N ASP A 143 -8.79 -10.73 1.85
CA ASP A 143 -7.90 -11.85 1.52
C ASP A 143 -6.42 -11.40 1.49
N ILE A 144 -6.03 -10.57 2.47
CA ILE A 144 -4.70 -9.98 2.59
C ILE A 144 -4.05 -10.46 3.88
N GLU A 145 -2.84 -10.99 3.77
CA GLU A 145 -2.01 -11.35 4.91
C GLU A 145 -1.06 -10.20 5.27
N ILE A 146 -1.40 -9.47 6.32
CA ILE A 146 -0.57 -8.40 6.88
C ILE A 146 -0.12 -8.82 8.28
N SER A 147 1.19 -8.79 8.54
CA SER A 147 1.70 -9.10 9.86
C SER A 147 1.40 -8.01 10.90
N ASP A 148 1.22 -8.41 12.17
CA ASP A 148 1.08 -7.51 13.31
C ASP A 148 2.15 -6.41 13.35
N SER A 149 3.40 -6.75 13.05
CA SER A 149 4.50 -5.79 12.97
C SER A 149 4.32 -4.74 11.86
N THR A 150 3.72 -5.12 10.74
CA THR A 150 3.40 -4.18 9.65
C THR A 150 2.27 -3.24 10.05
N ILE A 151 1.23 -3.76 10.72
CA ILE A 151 0.13 -2.97 11.24
C ILE A 151 0.65 -1.98 12.28
N SER A 152 1.48 -2.42 13.23
CA SER A 152 2.12 -1.54 14.22
C SER A 152 2.92 -0.41 13.55
N ARG A 153 3.70 -0.71 12.52
CA ARG A 153 4.46 0.32 11.78
C ARG A 153 3.56 1.33 11.06
N ILE A 154 2.41 0.88 10.54
CA ILE A 154 1.43 1.78 9.90
C ILE A 154 0.78 2.68 10.95
N THR A 155 0.37 2.13 12.08
CA THR A 155 -0.26 2.90 13.16
C THR A 155 0.71 3.87 13.83
N ASP A 156 1.99 3.55 13.91
CA ASP A 156 3.04 4.45 14.42
C ASP A 156 3.18 5.75 13.61
N LYS A 157 2.76 5.75 12.34
CA LYS A 157 2.75 6.97 11.51
C LYS A 157 1.84 8.08 12.06
N ILE A 158 0.87 7.73 12.92
CA ILE A 158 -0.03 8.70 13.56
C ILE A 158 0.65 9.40 14.74
N LEU A 159 1.65 8.78 15.38
CA LEU A 159 2.27 9.31 16.60
C LEU A 159 2.77 10.76 16.47
N PRO A 160 3.42 11.18 15.36
CA PRO A 160 3.82 12.57 15.19
C PRO A 160 2.63 13.53 15.18
N ILE A 161 1.54 13.15 14.50
CA ILE A 161 0.31 13.95 14.39
C ILE A 161 -0.36 14.07 15.76
N VAL A 162 -0.40 12.97 16.52
CA VAL A 162 -0.94 12.96 17.90
C VAL A 162 -0.11 13.88 18.80
N LYS A 163 1.23 13.83 18.71
CA LYS A 163 2.12 14.70 19.48
C LYS A 163 1.91 16.17 19.13
N GLU A 164 1.88 16.52 17.85
CA GLU A 164 1.60 17.88 17.39
C GLU A 164 0.26 18.39 17.93
N TRP A 165 -0.77 17.52 17.88
CA TRP A 165 -2.07 17.85 18.44
C TRP A 165 -2.04 18.05 19.97
N GLN A 166 -1.31 17.22 20.70
CA GLN A 166 -1.15 17.32 22.16
C GLN A 166 -0.34 18.55 22.59
N GLU A 167 0.67 18.92 21.81
CA GLU A 167 1.57 20.05 22.09
C GLU A 167 1.04 21.38 21.52
N ARG A 168 -0.11 21.38 20.83
CA ARG A 168 -0.70 22.60 20.30
C ARG A 168 -0.93 23.64 21.39
N PRO A 169 -0.69 24.93 21.15
CA PRO A 169 -1.03 25.98 22.09
C PRO A 169 -2.54 25.99 22.32
N LEU A 170 -2.93 26.14 23.58
CA LEU A 170 -4.33 26.31 23.96
C LEU A 170 -4.79 27.72 23.61
N GLU A 171 -6.09 27.86 23.36
CA GLU A 171 -6.71 29.19 23.21
C GLU A 171 -6.60 30.01 24.52
N GLU A 172 -6.55 31.33 24.43
CA GLU A 172 -6.44 32.18 25.59
C GLU A 172 -7.66 32.12 26.52
N ILE A 173 -8.83 31.82 25.98
CA ILE A 173 -10.10 31.79 26.73
C ILE A 173 -10.94 30.60 26.26
N TYR A 174 -11.37 29.77 27.23
CA TYR A 174 -12.37 28.72 27.04
C TYR A 174 -13.64 29.07 27.85
N ALA A 175 -14.80 29.06 27.21
CA ALA A 175 -16.07 29.29 27.90
C ALA A 175 -16.44 28.11 28.83
N VAL A 176 -16.11 26.89 28.45
CA VAL A 176 -16.34 25.64 29.20
C VAL A 176 -15.21 24.65 28.93
N VAL A 177 -14.70 24.01 29.95
CA VAL A 177 -13.71 22.94 29.84
C VAL A 177 -14.30 21.66 30.46
N PHE A 178 -14.41 20.62 29.70
CA PHE A 178 -14.77 19.29 30.19
C PHE A 178 -13.49 18.50 30.42
N MET A 179 -13.34 17.91 31.62
CA MET A 179 -12.24 17.04 31.94
C MET A 179 -12.79 15.68 32.38
N ASP A 180 -12.33 14.63 31.72
CA ASP A 180 -12.62 13.26 32.12
C ASP A 180 -11.32 12.54 32.51
N ALA A 181 -11.42 11.48 33.30
CA ALA A 181 -10.27 10.74 33.77
C ALA A 181 -10.41 9.24 33.53
N ILE A 182 -9.53 8.69 32.72
CA ILE A 182 -9.40 7.24 32.56
C ILE A 182 -8.45 6.70 33.62
N HIS A 183 -8.92 5.72 34.39
CA HIS A 183 -8.14 5.07 35.42
C HIS A 183 -7.64 3.71 34.92
N TYR A 184 -6.33 3.47 35.05
CA TYR A 184 -5.73 2.20 34.68
C TYR A 184 -4.57 1.83 35.65
N HIS A 185 -4.21 0.57 35.60
CA HIS A 185 -3.14 0.05 36.41
C HIS A 185 -1.84 0.03 35.61
N VAL A 186 -0.82 0.71 36.15
CA VAL A 186 0.53 0.73 35.55
C VAL A 186 1.52 0.10 36.51
N ARG A 187 2.51 -0.58 35.96
CA ARG A 187 3.64 -1.07 36.73
C ARG A 187 4.65 0.06 36.88
N ASN A 188 4.85 0.49 38.12
CA ASN A 188 5.84 1.51 38.45
C ASN A 188 6.73 0.96 39.58
N GLU A 189 8.05 0.94 39.39
CA GLU A 189 9.05 0.46 40.37
C GLU A 189 8.71 -0.92 40.97
N GLY A 190 8.26 -1.84 40.11
CA GLY A 190 7.91 -3.21 40.51
C GLY A 190 6.56 -3.37 41.22
N ARG A 191 5.81 -2.30 41.44
CA ARG A 191 4.47 -2.30 42.05
C ARG A 191 3.41 -1.91 41.03
N ILE A 192 2.21 -2.49 41.15
CA ILE A 192 1.05 -2.10 40.37
C ILE A 192 0.36 -0.94 41.10
N VAL A 193 0.34 0.22 40.47
CA VAL A 193 -0.33 1.43 40.99
C VAL A 193 -1.44 1.86 40.06
N LYS A 194 -2.56 2.33 40.63
CA LYS A 194 -3.65 2.90 39.87
C LYS A 194 -3.30 4.35 39.53
N ARG A 195 -3.34 4.71 38.25
CA ARG A 195 -3.09 6.06 37.77
C ARG A 195 -4.32 6.57 37.05
N ALA A 196 -4.54 7.89 37.11
CA ALA A 196 -5.54 8.59 36.32
C ALA A 196 -4.84 9.38 35.23
N VAL A 197 -5.36 9.32 34.01
CA VAL A 197 -5.01 10.22 32.91
C VAL A 197 -6.23 11.06 32.63
N TYR A 198 -6.06 12.36 32.65
CA TYR A 198 -7.09 13.34 32.30
C TYR A 198 -7.02 13.58 30.79
N ILE A 199 -8.21 13.62 30.16
CA ILE A 199 -8.40 13.85 28.73
C ILE A 199 -9.23 15.12 28.56
#